data_98c64c80b03b0587381ea22b35eddb57
#
_entry.id   98c64c80b03b0587381ea22b35eddb57
#
_cell.length_a   1.000
_cell.length_b   1.000
_cell.length_c   1.000
_cell.angle_alpha   90.00
_cell.angle_beta   90.00
_cell.angle_gamma   90.00
#
_symmetry.space_group_name_H-M   'P 1'
#
loop_
_entity.id
_entity.type
_entity.pdbx_description
1 polymer ?
#
loop_
_entity_poly.entity_id
_entity_poly.type
_entity_poly.pdbx_seq_one_letter_code
_entity_poly.pdbx_strand_id
1 'polypeptide(L)'
;MNSLKGFFYGIATSVTFGLIPLFTLPLMQKGMMFDSILFYRFLFATFALGAMMKVKKESFRIESRDIPMFLLLGLLYTGSAMFLFWGYGFMGAGVATTLHFTYPVFVTLLMLVLFREKTSWVTWVAILLAIYGVSELSLKGDELSADATGVIIVLLSAVFYAGYIVAVNKSRLRDMSGRKLAFYVFIVSTVLFAIKALTNQGIQSVPDAVSIGNLFLLAVVPTVISNITLVLAVQNIGGTMTSVLGAMEPVTAVCIGALIFGEEFTMQEGWGIFLILVAVTLIVLTRTIQKSLSTVVRKIRPRHA
;
A
#
# COMPACT_ATOMS: atom_id res chain seq x y z
N MET A 1 -6.69 10.59 24.80
CA MET A 1 -5.99 9.87 23.72
C MET A 1 -5.04 8.84 24.35
N ASN A 2 -5.22 7.59 24.06
CA ASN A 2 -4.41 6.52 24.67
C ASN A 2 -3.23 6.22 23.73
N SER A 3 -2.13 6.94 23.89
CA SER A 3 -0.92 6.87 23.03
C SER A 3 -0.45 5.43 22.83
N LEU A 4 -0.48 4.61 23.88
CA LEU A 4 -0.06 3.21 23.81
C LEU A 4 -0.98 2.38 22.90
N LYS A 5 -2.31 2.54 23.00
CA LYS A 5 -3.25 1.83 22.10
C LYS A 5 -3.05 2.21 20.64
N GLY A 6 -2.82 3.51 20.36
CA GLY A 6 -2.53 3.99 19.01
C GLY A 6 -1.26 3.40 18.44
N PHE A 7 -0.21 3.23 19.26
CA PHE A 7 1.03 2.59 18.86
C PHE A 7 0.82 1.10 18.49
N PHE A 8 0.08 0.36 19.32
CA PHE A 8 -0.28 -1.02 19.00
C PHE A 8 -1.10 -1.15 17.71
N TYR A 9 -2.04 -0.24 17.47
CA TYR A 9 -2.79 -0.23 16.21
C TYR A 9 -1.88 0.08 15.01
N GLY A 10 -0.90 0.98 15.15
CA GLY A 10 0.07 1.30 14.11
C GLY A 10 0.96 0.10 13.76
N ILE A 11 1.46 -0.62 14.76
CA ILE A 11 2.21 -1.86 14.52
C ILE A 11 1.29 -2.92 13.89
N ALA A 12 0.10 -3.12 14.45
CA ALA A 12 -0.84 -4.12 13.94
C ALA A 12 -1.19 -3.91 12.46
N THR A 13 -1.44 -2.67 12.05
CA THR A 13 -1.72 -2.37 10.63
C THR A 13 -0.54 -2.71 9.74
N SER A 14 0.66 -2.29 10.09
CA SER A 14 1.85 -2.47 9.28
C SER A 14 2.27 -3.94 9.19
N VAL A 15 2.25 -4.64 10.31
CA VAL A 15 2.54 -6.08 10.34
C VAL A 15 1.49 -6.84 9.53
N THR A 16 0.20 -6.55 9.69
CA THR A 16 -0.85 -7.25 8.92
C THR A 16 -0.76 -6.99 7.43
N PHE A 17 -0.40 -5.78 6.98
CA PHE A 17 -0.11 -5.53 5.56
C PHE A 17 1.11 -6.33 5.07
N GLY A 18 2.18 -6.39 5.86
CA GLY A 18 3.38 -7.17 5.54
C GLY A 18 3.15 -8.68 5.46
N LEU A 19 2.01 -9.20 5.95
CA LEU A 19 1.61 -10.61 5.80
C LEU A 19 1.02 -10.95 4.42
N ILE A 20 0.87 -10.01 3.49
CA ILE A 20 0.36 -10.30 2.14
C ILE A 20 1.08 -11.49 1.50
N PRO A 21 2.43 -11.53 1.44
CA PRO A 21 3.15 -12.66 0.85
C PRO A 21 2.83 -14.00 1.50
N LEU A 22 2.65 -14.03 2.82
CA LEU A 22 2.35 -15.25 3.57
C LEU A 22 1.14 -16.00 3.02
N PHE A 23 0.09 -15.28 2.63
CA PHE A 23 -1.14 -15.88 2.12
C PHE A 23 -1.18 -15.96 0.59
N THR A 24 -0.38 -15.15 -0.11
CA THR A 24 -0.37 -15.07 -1.57
C THR A 24 0.56 -16.09 -2.21
N LEU A 25 1.80 -16.20 -1.72
CA LEU A 25 2.81 -17.07 -2.35
C LEU A 25 2.40 -18.55 -2.39
N PRO A 26 1.79 -19.15 -1.34
CA PRO A 26 1.32 -20.52 -1.42
C PRO A 26 0.26 -20.76 -2.50
N LEU A 27 -0.57 -19.75 -2.79
CA LEU A 27 -1.57 -19.83 -3.86
C LEU A 27 -0.91 -19.78 -5.25
N MET A 28 0.07 -18.89 -5.42
CA MET A 28 0.85 -18.79 -6.66
C MET A 28 1.67 -20.08 -6.92
N GLN A 29 2.28 -20.66 -5.86
CA GLN A 29 3.00 -21.92 -5.96
C GLN A 29 2.11 -23.11 -6.36
N LYS A 30 0.80 -23.07 -6.05
CA LYS A 30 -0.19 -24.04 -6.51
C LYS A 30 -0.74 -23.74 -7.93
N GLY A 31 -0.15 -22.79 -8.65
CA GLY A 31 -0.52 -22.43 -10.01
C GLY A 31 -1.71 -21.48 -10.13
N MET A 32 -2.19 -20.89 -9.03
CA MET A 32 -3.19 -19.83 -9.13
C MET A 32 -2.58 -18.55 -9.72
N MET A 33 -3.19 -18.03 -10.76
CA MET A 33 -2.79 -16.76 -11.34
C MET A 33 -3.18 -15.59 -10.43
N PHE A 34 -2.35 -14.57 -10.40
CA PHE A 34 -2.58 -13.40 -9.55
C PHE A 34 -3.93 -12.69 -9.84
N ASP A 35 -4.44 -12.77 -11.06
CA ASP A 35 -5.75 -12.21 -11.44
C ASP A 35 -6.89 -12.85 -10.62
N SER A 36 -6.89 -14.19 -10.53
CA SER A 36 -7.88 -14.94 -9.75
C SER A 36 -7.69 -14.74 -8.24
N ILE A 37 -6.44 -14.71 -7.75
CA ILE A 37 -6.15 -14.45 -6.34
C ILE A 37 -6.68 -13.08 -5.93
N LEU A 38 -6.39 -12.04 -6.73
CA LEU A 38 -6.83 -10.67 -6.45
C LEU A 38 -8.35 -10.51 -6.60
N PHE A 39 -8.98 -11.21 -7.55
CA PHE A 39 -10.44 -11.28 -7.65
C PHE A 39 -11.06 -11.78 -6.34
N TYR A 40 -10.64 -12.94 -5.83
CA TYR A 40 -11.16 -13.51 -4.59
C TYR A 40 -10.84 -12.63 -3.38
N ARG A 41 -9.62 -12.07 -3.32
CA ARG A 41 -9.21 -11.15 -2.24
C ARG A 41 -10.18 -9.97 -2.12
N PHE A 42 -10.43 -9.28 -3.23
CA PHE A 42 -11.30 -8.09 -3.19
C PHE A 42 -12.77 -8.45 -3.06
N LEU A 43 -13.20 -9.57 -3.61
CA LEU A 43 -14.55 -10.09 -3.43
C LEU A 43 -14.85 -10.34 -1.94
N PHE A 44 -14.00 -11.12 -1.27
CA PHE A 44 -14.18 -11.43 0.16
C PHE A 44 -14.04 -10.18 1.03
N ALA A 45 -13.10 -9.28 0.72
CA ALA A 45 -12.95 -8.02 1.44
C ALA A 45 -14.19 -7.11 1.27
N THR A 46 -14.77 -7.06 0.08
CA THR A 46 -16.02 -6.32 -0.20
C THR A 46 -17.17 -6.88 0.64
N PHE A 47 -17.36 -8.20 0.67
CA PHE A 47 -18.39 -8.81 1.51
C PHE A 47 -18.18 -8.53 3.00
N ALA A 48 -16.94 -8.66 3.49
CA ALA A 48 -16.63 -8.39 4.89
C ALA A 48 -16.90 -6.92 5.27
N LEU A 49 -16.45 -5.95 4.43
CA LEU A 49 -16.71 -4.53 4.68
C LEU A 49 -18.20 -4.19 4.56
N GLY A 50 -18.92 -4.77 3.58
CA GLY A 50 -20.37 -4.59 3.43
C GLY A 50 -21.13 -5.10 4.65
N ALA A 51 -20.79 -6.27 5.15
CA ALA A 51 -21.34 -6.83 6.40
C ALA A 51 -21.07 -5.92 7.61
N MET A 52 -19.82 -5.41 7.73
CA MET A 52 -19.45 -4.49 8.81
C MET A 52 -20.22 -3.17 8.73
N MET A 53 -20.38 -2.59 7.52
CA MET A 53 -21.18 -1.37 7.33
C MET A 53 -22.64 -1.61 7.73
N LYS A 54 -23.21 -2.74 7.35
CA LYS A 54 -24.57 -3.12 7.74
C LYS A 54 -24.73 -3.24 9.26
N VAL A 55 -23.82 -3.95 9.93
CA VAL A 55 -23.83 -4.10 11.41
C VAL A 55 -23.68 -2.73 12.10
N LYS A 56 -22.81 -1.87 11.58
CA LYS A 56 -22.60 -0.51 12.11
C LYS A 56 -23.66 0.51 11.67
N LYS A 57 -24.67 0.07 10.91
CA LYS A 57 -25.75 0.93 10.36
C LYS A 57 -25.20 2.12 9.55
N GLU A 58 -24.04 1.96 8.89
CA GLU A 58 -23.49 2.97 8.00
C GLU A 58 -24.28 3.02 6.68
N SER A 59 -24.52 4.23 6.18
CA SER A 59 -25.28 4.42 4.94
C SER A 59 -24.47 3.99 3.70
N PHE A 60 -25.05 3.13 2.87
CA PHE A 60 -24.51 2.74 1.56
C PHE A 60 -24.78 3.80 0.46
N ARG A 61 -25.52 4.88 0.74
CA ARG A 61 -25.83 5.89 -0.28
C ARG A 61 -24.56 6.64 -0.69
N ILE A 62 -24.34 6.76 -2.00
CA ILE A 62 -23.33 7.60 -2.63
C ILE A 62 -24.02 8.59 -3.57
N GLU A 63 -23.37 9.71 -3.84
CA GLU A 63 -23.85 10.66 -4.84
C GLU A 63 -23.36 10.21 -6.23
N SER A 64 -24.22 10.33 -7.25
CA SER A 64 -23.87 9.95 -8.63
C SER A 64 -22.64 10.70 -9.15
N ARG A 65 -22.40 11.90 -8.66
CA ARG A 65 -21.22 12.72 -8.98
C ARG A 65 -19.91 12.16 -8.39
N ASP A 66 -19.97 11.21 -7.45
CA ASP A 66 -18.78 10.58 -6.85
C ASP A 66 -18.37 9.29 -7.59
N ILE A 67 -19.26 8.73 -8.43
CA ILE A 67 -19.01 7.51 -9.19
C ILE A 67 -17.73 7.59 -10.04
N PRO A 68 -17.48 8.65 -10.84
CA PRO A 68 -16.24 8.73 -11.63
C PRO A 68 -14.97 8.70 -10.76
N MET A 69 -15.04 9.31 -9.56
CA MET A 69 -13.91 9.28 -8.64
C MET A 69 -13.70 7.88 -8.06
N PHE A 70 -14.75 7.13 -7.70
CA PHE A 70 -14.63 5.74 -7.28
C PHE A 70 -14.06 4.85 -8.38
N LEU A 71 -14.44 5.06 -9.63
CA LEU A 71 -13.87 4.33 -10.77
C LEU A 71 -12.37 4.62 -10.92
N LEU A 72 -11.96 5.90 -10.83
CA LEU A 72 -10.56 6.28 -10.87
C LEU A 72 -9.78 5.67 -9.70
N LEU A 73 -10.29 5.78 -8.47
CA LEU A 73 -9.66 5.24 -7.28
C LEU A 73 -9.55 3.70 -7.36
N GLY A 74 -10.59 3.03 -7.83
CA GLY A 74 -10.59 1.59 -8.05
C GLY A 74 -9.57 1.18 -9.11
N LEU A 75 -9.48 1.90 -10.23
CA LEU A 75 -8.48 1.65 -11.26
C LEU A 75 -7.05 1.79 -10.73
N LEU A 76 -6.77 2.88 -10.00
CA LEU A 76 -5.46 3.12 -9.41
C LEU A 76 -5.09 2.05 -8.38
N TYR A 77 -6.02 1.68 -7.51
CA TYR A 77 -5.79 0.65 -6.50
C TYR A 77 -5.63 -0.75 -7.12
N THR A 78 -6.44 -1.06 -8.13
CA THR A 78 -6.34 -2.32 -8.91
C THR A 78 -4.99 -2.41 -9.62
N GLY A 79 -4.56 -1.35 -10.30
CA GLY A 79 -3.25 -1.29 -10.96
C GLY A 79 -2.11 -1.49 -9.97
N SER A 80 -2.18 -0.83 -8.81
CA SER A 80 -1.20 -1.02 -7.75
C SER A 80 -1.10 -2.48 -7.30
N ALA A 81 -2.23 -3.10 -6.95
CA ALA A 81 -2.25 -4.49 -6.50
C ALA A 81 -1.78 -5.46 -7.61
N MET A 82 -2.20 -5.23 -8.86
CA MET A 82 -1.82 -6.04 -10.00
C MET A 82 -0.30 -6.04 -10.23
N PHE A 83 0.31 -4.86 -10.30
CA PHE A 83 1.74 -4.75 -10.54
C PHE A 83 2.58 -5.29 -9.37
N LEU A 84 2.12 -5.15 -8.13
CA LEU A 84 2.82 -5.74 -6.98
C LEU A 84 2.81 -7.27 -7.05
N PHE A 85 1.65 -7.88 -7.28
CA PHE A 85 1.54 -9.33 -7.36
C PHE A 85 2.26 -9.91 -8.59
N TRP A 86 2.26 -9.16 -9.70
CA TRP A 86 3.06 -9.54 -10.86
C TRP A 86 4.55 -9.47 -10.54
N GLY A 87 4.98 -8.48 -9.77
CA GLY A 87 6.36 -8.33 -9.31
C GLY A 87 6.87 -9.52 -8.47
N TYR A 88 6.00 -10.18 -7.69
CA TYR A 88 6.37 -11.39 -6.95
C TYR A 88 6.83 -12.56 -7.84
N GLY A 89 6.52 -12.53 -9.13
CA GLY A 89 7.03 -13.51 -10.09
C GLY A 89 8.46 -13.24 -10.58
N PHE A 90 9.04 -12.07 -10.29
CA PHE A 90 10.37 -11.67 -10.76
C PHE A 90 11.41 -11.57 -9.65
N MET A 91 10.97 -11.39 -8.41
CA MET A 91 11.86 -11.19 -7.26
C MET A 91 11.20 -11.69 -5.98
N GLY A 92 12.00 -11.87 -4.91
CA GLY A 92 11.48 -12.21 -3.59
C GLY A 92 10.43 -11.20 -3.10
N ALA A 93 9.45 -11.70 -2.38
CA ALA A 93 8.33 -10.90 -1.92
C ALA A 93 8.75 -9.78 -0.94
N GLY A 94 9.81 -10.02 -0.15
CA GLY A 94 10.39 -9.00 0.73
C GLY A 94 10.96 -7.82 -0.05
N VAL A 95 11.71 -8.09 -1.13
CA VAL A 95 12.27 -7.07 -2.03
C VAL A 95 11.16 -6.32 -2.75
N ALA A 96 10.20 -7.03 -3.34
CA ALA A 96 9.07 -6.41 -4.03
C ALA A 96 8.22 -5.52 -3.11
N THR A 97 7.91 -5.97 -1.90
CA THR A 97 7.16 -5.16 -0.92
C THR A 97 7.96 -3.92 -0.50
N THR A 98 9.28 -4.03 -0.36
CA THR A 98 10.15 -2.88 -0.06
C THR A 98 10.15 -1.86 -1.20
N LEU A 99 10.27 -2.31 -2.45
CA LEU A 99 10.17 -1.44 -3.63
C LEU A 99 8.79 -0.76 -3.70
N HIS A 100 7.72 -1.50 -3.46
CA HIS A 100 6.37 -0.92 -3.38
C HIS A 100 6.29 0.17 -2.31
N PHE A 101 6.95 -0.02 -1.17
CA PHE A 101 6.98 0.95 -0.07
C PHE A 101 7.70 2.27 -0.43
N THR A 102 8.27 2.41 -1.62
CA THR A 102 8.72 3.70 -2.14
C THR A 102 7.57 4.64 -2.53
N TYR A 103 6.30 4.20 -2.48
CA TYR A 103 5.15 5.04 -2.83
C TYR A 103 5.12 6.42 -2.14
N PRO A 104 5.61 6.66 -0.91
CA PRO A 104 5.65 7.99 -0.33
C PRO A 104 6.59 8.96 -1.08
N VAL A 105 7.63 8.42 -1.73
CA VAL A 105 8.49 9.20 -2.63
C VAL A 105 7.67 9.71 -3.82
N PHE A 106 6.92 8.81 -4.48
CA PHE A 106 6.06 9.16 -5.61
C PHE A 106 4.89 10.08 -5.21
N VAL A 107 4.29 9.88 -4.02
CA VAL A 107 3.31 10.84 -3.47
C VAL A 107 3.94 12.23 -3.37
N THR A 108 5.19 12.32 -2.89
CA THR A 108 5.89 13.60 -2.77
C THR A 108 6.14 14.24 -4.12
N LEU A 109 6.60 13.48 -5.09
CA LEU A 109 6.84 13.95 -6.45
C LEU A 109 5.54 14.41 -7.12
N LEU A 110 4.45 13.65 -7.01
CA LEU A 110 3.14 14.04 -7.54
C LEU A 110 2.62 15.34 -6.90
N MET A 111 2.78 15.49 -5.59
CA MET A 111 2.36 16.70 -4.89
C MET A 111 3.20 17.92 -5.29
N LEU A 112 4.50 17.73 -5.51
CA LEU A 112 5.39 18.76 -6.01
C LEU A 112 5.02 19.19 -7.44
N VAL A 113 4.87 18.22 -8.36
CA VAL A 113 4.68 18.49 -9.80
C VAL A 113 3.26 18.97 -10.09
N LEU A 114 2.23 18.27 -9.60
CA LEU A 114 0.83 18.57 -9.93
C LEU A 114 0.26 19.70 -9.09
N PHE A 115 0.67 19.83 -7.83
CA PHE A 115 0.10 20.78 -6.89
C PHE A 115 1.08 21.87 -6.45
N ARG A 116 2.32 21.86 -6.99
CA ARG A 116 3.39 22.85 -6.72
C ARG A 116 3.64 23.03 -5.21
N GLU A 117 3.50 21.96 -4.43
CA GLU A 117 3.81 22.01 -3.00
C GLU A 117 5.30 22.24 -2.78
N LYS A 118 5.62 23.15 -1.86
CA LYS A 118 7.03 23.43 -1.52
C LYS A 118 7.63 22.24 -0.79
N THR A 119 8.84 21.89 -1.18
CA THR A 119 9.59 20.74 -0.66
C THR A 119 10.86 21.22 0.05
N SER A 120 11.27 20.56 1.12
CA SER A 120 12.51 20.85 1.83
C SER A 120 13.72 20.20 1.16
N TRP A 121 14.91 20.73 1.45
CA TRP A 121 16.15 20.09 1.00
C TRP A 121 16.33 18.67 1.54
N VAL A 122 15.85 18.39 2.76
CA VAL A 122 15.85 17.04 3.36
C VAL A 122 15.04 16.06 2.53
N THR A 123 13.91 16.50 1.97
CA THR A 123 13.10 15.67 1.08
C THR A 123 13.86 15.33 -0.21
N TRP A 124 14.63 16.26 -0.79
CA TRP A 124 15.45 15.97 -1.95
C TRP A 124 16.55 14.95 -1.66
N VAL A 125 17.23 15.09 -0.52
CA VAL A 125 18.22 14.08 -0.08
C VAL A 125 17.56 12.72 0.11
N ALA A 126 16.38 12.67 0.71
CA ALA A 126 15.65 11.41 0.90
C ALA A 126 15.21 10.79 -0.45
N ILE A 127 14.82 11.58 -1.44
CA ILE A 127 14.51 11.09 -2.79
C ILE A 127 15.76 10.48 -3.45
N LEU A 128 16.91 11.15 -3.37
CA LEU A 128 18.17 10.62 -3.90
C LEU A 128 18.58 9.32 -3.19
N LEU A 129 18.41 9.27 -1.88
CA LEU A 129 18.68 8.07 -1.08
C LEU A 129 17.75 6.90 -1.48
N ALA A 130 16.48 7.19 -1.77
CA ALA A 130 15.54 6.17 -2.26
C ALA A 130 15.93 5.66 -3.65
N ILE A 131 16.34 6.55 -4.56
CA ILE A 131 16.80 6.17 -5.90
C ILE A 131 18.04 5.28 -5.80
N TYR A 132 18.99 5.64 -4.94
CA TYR A 132 20.19 4.83 -4.72
C TYR A 132 19.83 3.46 -4.10
N GLY A 133 18.93 3.40 -3.10
CA GLY A 133 18.44 2.14 -2.55
C GLY A 133 17.74 1.26 -3.58
N VAL A 134 16.95 1.85 -4.49
CA VAL A 134 16.34 1.11 -5.62
C VAL A 134 17.40 0.57 -6.58
N SER A 135 18.46 1.35 -6.87
CA SER A 135 19.53 0.87 -7.74
C SER A 135 20.27 -0.33 -7.14
N GLU A 136 20.51 -0.35 -5.83
CA GLU A 136 21.09 -1.50 -5.13
C GLU A 136 20.23 -2.78 -5.24
N LEU A 137 18.90 -2.63 -5.25
CA LEU A 137 17.98 -3.75 -5.44
C LEU A 137 17.86 -4.21 -6.90
N SER A 138 18.27 -3.37 -7.86
CA SER A 138 18.12 -3.63 -9.30
C SER A 138 19.35 -4.27 -9.91
N LEU A 139 20.51 -4.18 -9.25
CA LEU A 139 21.80 -4.65 -9.76
C LEU A 139 22.16 -5.97 -9.09
N LYS A 140 22.41 -7.02 -9.87
CA LYS A 140 23.06 -8.26 -9.43
C LYS A 140 24.45 -8.30 -10.03
N GLY A 141 25.44 -7.83 -9.27
CA GLY A 141 26.80 -7.67 -9.77
C GLY A 141 26.90 -6.52 -10.80
N ASP A 142 27.81 -6.66 -11.76
CA ASP A 142 28.05 -5.63 -12.79
C ASP A 142 27.06 -5.67 -13.99
N GLU A 143 26.14 -6.62 -14.03
CA GLU A 143 25.17 -6.78 -15.13
C GLU A 143 23.76 -6.35 -14.70
N LEU A 144 23.06 -5.64 -15.59
CA LEU A 144 21.62 -5.35 -15.47
C LEU A 144 20.89 -6.71 -15.57
N SER A 145 20.51 -7.29 -14.43
CA SER A 145 19.92 -8.61 -14.39
C SER A 145 18.48 -8.60 -14.92
N ALA A 146 17.93 -9.79 -15.20
CA ALA A 146 16.53 -9.99 -15.58
C ALA A 146 15.52 -9.36 -14.58
N ASP A 147 15.98 -9.01 -13.39
CA ASP A 147 15.22 -8.38 -12.33
C ASP A 147 14.87 -6.90 -12.61
N ALA A 148 15.55 -6.23 -13.56
CA ALA A 148 15.23 -4.84 -13.93
C ALA A 148 13.78 -4.69 -14.40
N THR A 149 13.23 -5.66 -15.12
CA THR A 149 11.82 -5.69 -15.52
C THR A 149 10.91 -5.78 -14.29
N GLY A 150 11.23 -6.65 -13.35
CA GLY A 150 10.51 -6.80 -12.09
C GLY A 150 10.53 -5.51 -11.28
N VAL A 151 11.68 -4.83 -11.18
CA VAL A 151 11.82 -3.55 -10.49
C VAL A 151 10.91 -2.49 -11.12
N ILE A 152 10.89 -2.36 -12.44
CA ILE A 152 10.01 -1.41 -13.14
C ILE A 152 8.54 -1.72 -12.85
N ILE A 153 8.14 -3.00 -12.91
CA ILE A 153 6.78 -3.45 -12.64
C ILE A 153 6.38 -3.06 -11.21
N VAL A 154 7.22 -3.30 -10.22
CA VAL A 154 6.90 -2.99 -8.83
C VAL A 154 6.93 -1.48 -8.56
N LEU A 155 7.82 -0.72 -9.20
CA LEU A 155 7.79 0.75 -9.11
C LEU A 155 6.52 1.34 -9.74
N LEU A 156 5.98 0.73 -10.82
CA LEU A 156 4.66 1.09 -11.33
C LEU A 156 3.57 0.85 -10.29
N SER A 157 3.63 -0.26 -9.53
CA SER A 157 2.73 -0.47 -8.40
C SER A 157 2.77 0.68 -7.39
N ALA A 158 3.97 1.14 -7.03
CA ALA A 158 4.15 2.26 -6.11
C ALA A 158 3.60 3.59 -6.69
N VAL A 159 3.78 3.84 -7.99
CA VAL A 159 3.23 5.02 -8.69
C VAL A 159 1.69 5.00 -8.68
N PHE A 160 1.08 3.86 -9.01
CA PHE A 160 -0.38 3.69 -8.98
C PHE A 160 -0.93 3.91 -7.57
N TYR A 161 -0.27 3.37 -6.53
CA TYR A 161 -0.68 3.57 -5.14
C TYR A 161 -0.51 5.03 -4.70
N ALA A 162 0.57 5.67 -5.11
CA ALA A 162 0.78 7.11 -4.89
C ALA A 162 -0.32 7.95 -5.54
N GLY A 163 -0.68 7.63 -6.78
CA GLY A 163 -1.81 8.25 -7.49
C GLY A 163 -3.13 8.08 -6.73
N TYR A 164 -3.39 6.87 -6.23
CA TYR A 164 -4.56 6.59 -5.38
C TYR A 164 -4.57 7.49 -4.13
N ILE A 165 -3.47 7.56 -3.38
CA ILE A 165 -3.37 8.38 -2.18
C ILE A 165 -3.59 9.86 -2.49
N VAL A 166 -2.96 10.37 -3.55
CA VAL A 166 -3.11 11.76 -3.97
C VAL A 166 -4.54 12.05 -4.42
N ALA A 167 -5.16 11.17 -5.20
CA ALA A 167 -6.53 11.32 -5.66
C ALA A 167 -7.53 11.31 -4.49
N VAL A 168 -7.38 10.42 -3.49
CA VAL A 168 -8.19 10.46 -2.26
C VAL A 168 -8.02 11.80 -1.55
N ASN A 169 -6.76 12.24 -1.33
CA ASN A 169 -6.48 13.47 -0.58
C ASN A 169 -7.01 14.74 -1.24
N LYS A 170 -7.07 14.78 -2.57
CA LYS A 170 -7.48 15.97 -3.35
C LYS A 170 -8.93 15.90 -3.83
N SER A 171 -9.63 14.80 -3.56
CA SER A 171 -11.04 14.63 -3.91
C SER A 171 -11.99 15.00 -2.77
N ARG A 172 -13.26 15.10 -3.09
CA ARG A 172 -14.36 15.29 -2.12
C ARG A 172 -14.56 14.05 -1.22
N LEU A 173 -14.03 12.90 -1.63
CA LEU A 173 -14.12 11.65 -0.87
C LEU A 173 -13.16 11.62 0.32
N ARG A 174 -12.29 12.61 0.48
CA ARG A 174 -11.33 12.72 1.58
C ARG A 174 -11.96 12.58 2.97
N ASP A 175 -13.16 13.16 3.15
CA ASP A 175 -13.85 13.19 4.45
C ASP A 175 -14.82 12.00 4.63
N MET A 176 -14.89 11.09 3.63
CA MET A 176 -15.68 9.87 3.73
C MET A 176 -15.07 8.87 4.72
N SER A 177 -15.91 8.07 5.39
CA SER A 177 -15.38 7.00 6.27
C SER A 177 -14.52 6.04 5.47
N GLY A 178 -13.35 5.65 6.02
CA GLY A 178 -12.41 4.76 5.34
C GLY A 178 -13.03 3.41 4.95
N ARG A 179 -13.97 2.88 5.76
CA ARG A 179 -14.70 1.64 5.45
C ARG A 179 -15.56 1.79 4.20
N LYS A 180 -16.31 2.88 4.09
CA LYS A 180 -17.17 3.15 2.94
C LYS A 180 -16.34 3.40 1.68
N LEU A 181 -15.26 4.18 1.80
CA LEU A 181 -14.32 4.40 0.69
C LEU A 181 -13.74 3.08 0.19
N ALA A 182 -13.17 2.27 1.09
CA ALA A 182 -12.59 0.97 0.75
C ALA A 182 -13.64 0.01 0.15
N PHE A 183 -14.86 -0.01 0.68
CA PHE A 183 -15.94 -0.85 0.15
C PHE A 183 -16.19 -0.58 -1.34
N TYR A 184 -16.35 0.67 -1.75
CA TYR A 184 -16.62 1.02 -3.15
C TYR A 184 -15.38 0.85 -4.04
N VAL A 185 -14.19 1.17 -3.54
CA VAL A 185 -12.93 0.91 -4.26
C VAL A 185 -12.77 -0.59 -4.52
N PHE A 186 -13.06 -1.45 -3.53
CA PHE A 186 -12.93 -2.89 -3.68
C PHE A 186 -14.01 -3.50 -4.58
N ILE A 187 -15.22 -2.95 -4.63
CA ILE A 187 -16.22 -3.32 -5.66
C ILE A 187 -15.63 -3.11 -7.06
N VAL A 188 -15.09 -1.92 -7.33
CA VAL A 188 -14.50 -1.61 -8.63
C VAL A 188 -13.32 -2.53 -8.91
N SER A 189 -12.43 -2.77 -7.93
CA SER A 189 -11.30 -3.70 -8.08
C SER A 189 -11.77 -5.12 -8.37
N THR A 190 -12.81 -5.60 -7.68
CA THR A 190 -13.39 -6.93 -7.94
C THR A 190 -13.89 -7.05 -9.37
N VAL A 191 -14.63 -6.05 -9.87
CA VAL A 191 -15.13 -6.04 -11.26
C VAL A 191 -13.97 -6.00 -12.26
N LEU A 192 -12.96 -5.17 -12.04
CA LEU A 192 -11.80 -5.07 -12.94
C LEU A 192 -11.01 -6.38 -13.00
N PHE A 193 -10.78 -7.04 -11.84
CA PHE A 193 -10.12 -8.34 -11.83
C PHE A 193 -10.98 -9.46 -12.39
N ALA A 194 -12.31 -9.41 -12.23
CA ALA A 194 -13.22 -10.34 -12.91
C ALA A 194 -13.11 -10.19 -14.43
N ILE A 195 -13.16 -8.97 -14.96
CA ILE A 195 -12.99 -8.71 -16.40
C ILE A 195 -11.62 -9.22 -16.86
N LYS A 196 -10.54 -8.86 -16.15
CA LYS A 196 -9.19 -9.30 -16.52
C LYS A 196 -9.04 -10.82 -16.50
N ALA A 197 -9.56 -11.49 -15.48
CA ALA A 197 -9.51 -12.95 -15.41
C ALA A 197 -10.31 -13.60 -16.55
N LEU A 198 -11.51 -13.09 -16.86
CA LEU A 198 -12.37 -13.61 -17.93
C LEU A 198 -11.75 -13.40 -19.33
N THR A 199 -11.02 -12.32 -19.55
CA THR A 199 -10.34 -12.04 -20.83
C THR A 199 -9.03 -12.83 -20.99
N ASN A 200 -8.52 -13.44 -19.93
CA ASN A 200 -7.31 -14.25 -19.95
C ASN A 200 -7.67 -15.76 -19.96
N GLN A 201 -7.59 -16.42 -18.81
CA GLN A 201 -7.84 -17.87 -18.69
C GLN A 201 -9.13 -18.20 -17.93
N GLY A 202 -9.95 -17.20 -17.64
CA GLY A 202 -11.11 -17.32 -16.76
C GLY A 202 -10.74 -17.19 -15.27
N ILE A 203 -11.76 -17.09 -14.43
CA ILE A 203 -11.58 -17.13 -12.97
C ILE A 203 -11.29 -18.58 -12.59
N GLN A 204 -10.07 -18.83 -12.11
CA GLN A 204 -9.66 -20.18 -11.73
C GLN A 204 -10.43 -20.67 -10.52
N SER A 205 -10.80 -21.95 -10.52
CA SER A 205 -11.35 -22.61 -9.34
C SER A 205 -10.29 -22.70 -8.23
N VAL A 206 -10.72 -22.61 -6.98
CA VAL A 206 -9.81 -22.72 -5.85
C VAL A 206 -9.39 -24.18 -5.68
N PRO A 207 -8.08 -24.51 -5.64
CA PRO A 207 -7.60 -25.89 -5.71
C PRO A 207 -8.08 -26.77 -4.55
N ASP A 208 -8.08 -26.24 -3.32
CA ASP A 208 -8.36 -27.00 -2.12
C ASP A 208 -8.83 -26.10 -0.94
N ALA A 209 -9.24 -26.74 0.17
CA ALA A 209 -9.72 -26.04 1.35
C ALA A 209 -8.66 -25.14 2.02
N VAL A 210 -7.39 -25.50 1.94
CA VAL A 210 -6.28 -24.67 2.47
C VAL A 210 -6.16 -23.39 1.66
N SER A 211 -6.31 -23.50 0.34
CA SER A 211 -6.30 -22.34 -0.57
C SER A 211 -7.49 -21.41 -0.33
N ILE A 212 -8.68 -21.95 -0.04
CA ILE A 212 -9.84 -21.15 0.41
C ILE A 212 -9.49 -20.40 1.70
N GLY A 213 -8.88 -21.08 2.66
CA GLY A 213 -8.41 -20.46 3.91
C GLY A 213 -7.42 -19.32 3.67
N ASN A 214 -6.43 -19.53 2.81
CA ASN A 214 -5.44 -18.50 2.47
C ASN A 214 -6.09 -17.29 1.77
N LEU A 215 -7.01 -17.50 0.84
CA LEU A 215 -7.76 -16.42 0.18
C LEU A 215 -8.60 -15.63 1.17
N PHE A 216 -9.28 -16.32 2.10
CA PHE A 216 -10.07 -15.69 3.14
C PHE A 216 -9.18 -14.88 4.09
N LEU A 217 -8.06 -15.46 4.56
CA LEU A 217 -7.11 -14.78 5.42
C LEU A 217 -6.46 -13.58 4.72
N LEU A 218 -6.13 -13.71 3.43
CA LEU A 218 -5.62 -12.61 2.60
C LEU A 218 -6.61 -11.44 2.51
N ALA A 219 -7.90 -11.73 2.43
CA ALA A 219 -8.94 -10.70 2.42
C ALA A 219 -9.15 -10.07 3.81
N VAL A 220 -9.18 -10.89 4.86
CA VAL A 220 -9.52 -10.42 6.22
C VAL A 220 -8.33 -9.75 6.89
N VAL A 221 -7.16 -10.40 6.94
CA VAL A 221 -6.01 -9.94 7.74
C VAL A 221 -5.33 -8.73 7.09
N PRO A 222 -4.65 -8.84 5.93
CA PRO A 222 -3.93 -7.70 5.37
C PRO A 222 -4.83 -6.68 4.64
N THR A 223 -6.14 -6.93 4.52
CA THR A 223 -7.01 -6.01 3.80
C THR A 223 -8.02 -5.36 4.74
N VAL A 224 -8.85 -6.13 5.46
CA VAL A 224 -9.90 -5.56 6.32
C VAL A 224 -9.34 -5.11 7.67
N ILE A 225 -8.63 -6.00 8.38
CA ILE A 225 -8.08 -5.68 9.72
C ILE A 225 -7.06 -4.57 9.63
N SER A 226 -6.14 -4.62 8.67
CA SER A 226 -5.14 -3.58 8.47
C SER A 226 -5.77 -2.21 8.23
N ASN A 227 -6.81 -2.10 7.40
CA ASN A 227 -7.50 -0.83 7.18
C ASN A 227 -8.20 -0.31 8.44
N ILE A 228 -8.80 -1.18 9.24
CA ILE A 228 -9.45 -0.77 10.50
C ILE A 228 -8.42 -0.28 11.50
N THR A 229 -7.35 -1.04 11.69
CA THR A 229 -6.28 -0.67 12.64
C THR A 229 -5.54 0.57 12.18
N LEU A 230 -5.38 0.80 10.86
CA LEU A 230 -4.84 2.04 10.29
C LEU A 230 -5.66 3.26 10.73
N VAL A 231 -6.98 3.21 10.57
CA VAL A 231 -7.86 4.31 10.98
C VAL A 231 -7.75 4.56 12.48
N LEU A 232 -7.75 3.49 13.29
CA LEU A 232 -7.61 3.59 14.74
C LEU A 232 -6.24 4.12 15.17
N ALA A 233 -5.17 3.75 14.48
CA ALA A 233 -3.83 4.29 14.72
C ALA A 233 -3.80 5.80 14.44
N VAL A 234 -4.27 6.22 13.26
CA VAL A 234 -4.30 7.63 12.87
C VAL A 234 -5.12 8.48 13.86
N GLN A 235 -6.24 7.97 14.35
CA GLN A 235 -7.08 8.65 15.32
C GLN A 235 -6.41 8.82 16.70
N ASN A 236 -5.56 7.88 17.11
CA ASN A 236 -4.95 7.86 18.44
C ASN A 236 -3.58 8.52 18.51
N ILE A 237 -2.70 8.31 17.50
CA ILE A 237 -1.32 8.80 17.47
C ILE A 237 -1.02 9.75 16.31
N GLY A 238 -2.02 10.01 15.47
CA GLY A 238 -1.88 10.88 14.30
C GLY A 238 -1.23 10.20 13.10
N GLY A 239 -1.41 10.80 11.93
CA GLY A 239 -0.96 10.24 10.66
C GLY A 239 0.56 10.05 10.57
N THR A 240 1.35 10.95 11.18
CA THR A 240 2.81 10.85 11.16
C THR A 240 3.36 9.61 11.82
N MET A 241 3.03 9.45 13.11
CA MET A 241 3.55 8.31 13.87
C MET A 241 3.05 7.01 13.22
N THR A 242 1.81 6.99 12.74
CA THR A 242 1.27 5.85 12.00
C THR A 242 2.08 5.56 10.73
N SER A 243 2.47 6.59 9.97
CA SER A 243 3.28 6.41 8.75
C SER A 243 4.72 5.99 9.05
N VAL A 244 5.32 6.45 10.15
CA VAL A 244 6.64 5.96 10.58
C VAL A 244 6.56 4.47 10.94
N LEU A 245 5.52 4.06 11.66
CA LEU A 245 5.28 2.64 11.95
C LEU A 245 4.98 1.83 10.69
N GLY A 246 4.53 2.47 9.60
CA GLY A 246 4.35 1.88 8.28
C GLY A 246 5.61 1.18 7.74
N ALA A 247 6.81 1.64 8.14
CA ALA A 247 8.06 0.98 7.78
C ALA A 247 8.18 -0.46 8.31
N MET A 248 7.34 -0.87 9.26
CA MET A 248 7.26 -2.27 9.70
C MET A 248 6.65 -3.20 8.63
N GLU A 249 5.93 -2.67 7.65
CA GLU A 249 5.33 -3.47 6.56
C GLU A 249 6.39 -4.19 5.73
N PRO A 250 7.36 -3.50 5.06
CA PRO A 250 8.40 -4.18 4.31
C PRO A 250 9.31 -5.02 5.21
N VAL A 251 9.58 -4.60 6.45
CA VAL A 251 10.35 -5.42 7.41
C VAL A 251 9.64 -6.75 7.67
N THR A 252 8.32 -6.73 7.87
CA THR A 252 7.53 -7.96 8.05
C THR A 252 7.57 -8.83 6.79
N ALA A 253 7.43 -8.24 5.59
CA ALA A 253 7.47 -8.99 4.35
C ALA A 253 8.84 -9.65 4.11
N VAL A 254 9.94 -8.95 4.42
CA VAL A 254 11.31 -9.50 4.37
C VAL A 254 11.47 -10.64 5.36
N CYS A 255 11.02 -10.48 6.60
CA CYS A 255 11.06 -11.57 7.59
C CYS A 255 10.25 -12.79 7.15
N ILE A 256 9.07 -12.61 6.56
CA ILE A 256 8.26 -13.70 6.02
C ILE A 256 8.97 -14.38 4.85
N GLY A 257 9.55 -13.62 3.92
CA GLY A 257 10.32 -14.14 2.79
C GLY A 257 11.48 -15.02 3.28
N ALA A 258 12.30 -14.50 4.19
CA ALA A 258 13.46 -15.20 4.72
C ALA A 258 13.09 -16.44 5.56
N LEU A 259 12.20 -16.27 6.56
CA LEU A 259 11.95 -17.30 7.58
C LEU A 259 10.98 -18.38 7.14
N ILE A 260 10.03 -18.05 6.25
CA ILE A 260 8.97 -18.99 5.84
C ILE A 260 9.21 -19.51 4.43
N PHE A 261 9.64 -18.66 3.51
CA PHE A 261 9.85 -19.04 2.12
C PHE A 261 11.30 -19.32 1.76
N GLY A 262 12.25 -19.15 2.69
CA GLY A 262 13.66 -19.41 2.46
C GLY A 262 14.30 -18.47 1.44
N GLU A 263 13.74 -17.23 1.28
CA GLU A 263 14.35 -16.22 0.42
C GLU A 263 15.73 -15.84 0.97
N GLU A 264 16.76 -15.98 0.13
CA GLU A 264 18.12 -15.55 0.46
C GLU A 264 18.29 -14.09 0.07
N PHE A 265 18.69 -13.26 1.03
CA PHE A 265 19.00 -11.87 0.82
C PHE A 265 20.51 -11.66 0.71
N THR A 266 20.94 -11.07 -0.37
CA THR A 266 22.33 -10.62 -0.51
C THR A 266 22.60 -9.43 0.41
N MET A 267 23.88 -9.20 0.76
CA MET A 267 24.26 -8.01 1.54
C MET A 267 23.87 -6.72 0.82
N GLN A 268 23.94 -6.72 -0.50
CA GLN A 268 23.55 -5.60 -1.37
C GLN A 268 22.03 -5.32 -1.28
N GLU A 269 21.19 -6.35 -1.37
CA GLU A 269 19.74 -6.23 -1.20
C GLU A 269 19.38 -5.73 0.21
N GLY A 270 20.03 -6.26 1.25
CA GLY A 270 19.86 -5.79 2.62
C GLY A 270 20.19 -4.31 2.78
N TRP A 271 21.26 -3.84 2.12
CA TRP A 271 21.64 -2.44 2.12
C TRP A 271 20.64 -1.56 1.37
N GLY A 272 20.17 -1.99 0.19
CA GLY A 272 19.12 -1.31 -0.58
C GLY A 272 17.81 -1.17 0.21
N ILE A 273 17.36 -2.24 0.86
CA ILE A 273 16.18 -2.23 1.76
C ILE A 273 16.35 -1.19 2.87
N PHE A 274 17.50 -1.20 3.56
CA PHE A 274 17.79 -0.25 4.64
C PHE A 274 17.74 1.20 4.14
N LEU A 275 18.34 1.50 3.01
CA LEU A 275 18.37 2.85 2.42
C LEU A 275 16.96 3.34 2.05
N ILE A 276 16.12 2.49 1.48
CA ILE A 276 14.73 2.82 1.15
C ILE A 276 13.92 3.12 2.42
N LEU A 277 14.07 2.30 3.47
CA LEU A 277 13.37 2.51 4.73
C LEU A 277 13.77 3.83 5.39
N VAL A 278 15.07 4.17 5.40
CA VAL A 278 15.58 5.45 5.90
C VAL A 278 15.02 6.60 5.07
N ALA A 279 15.09 6.52 3.75
CA ALA A 279 14.59 7.54 2.84
C ALA A 279 13.09 7.83 3.04
N VAL A 280 12.27 6.80 3.08
CA VAL A 280 10.82 6.94 3.28
C VAL A 280 10.51 7.53 4.66
N THR A 281 11.21 7.08 5.70
CA THR A 281 11.05 7.61 7.07
C THR A 281 11.40 9.11 7.11
N LEU A 282 12.48 9.53 6.47
CA LEU A 282 12.87 10.94 6.36
C LEU A 282 11.80 11.78 5.64
N ILE A 283 11.23 11.28 4.53
CA ILE A 283 10.15 11.97 3.80
C ILE A 283 8.94 12.19 4.70
N VAL A 284 8.51 11.14 5.38
CA VAL A 284 7.32 11.18 6.25
C VAL A 284 7.53 12.16 7.41
N LEU A 285 8.68 12.10 8.09
CA LEU A 285 9.02 12.99 9.21
C LEU A 285 9.08 14.45 8.76
N THR A 286 9.76 14.73 7.65
CA THR A 286 9.93 16.10 7.14
C THR A 286 8.60 16.75 6.79
N ARG A 287 7.73 16.03 6.09
CA ARG A 287 6.37 16.52 5.76
C ARG A 287 5.57 16.89 6.99
N THR A 288 5.72 16.14 8.04
CA THR A 288 4.98 16.41 9.28
C THR A 288 5.50 17.59 10.05
N ILE A 289 6.83 17.71 10.17
CA ILE A 289 7.45 18.87 10.82
C ILE A 289 7.04 20.15 10.07
N GLN A 290 7.08 20.16 8.74
CA GLN A 290 6.63 21.29 7.93
C GLN A 290 5.16 21.63 8.15
N LYS A 291 4.28 20.64 8.22
CA LYS A 291 2.85 20.84 8.46
C LYS A 291 2.60 21.39 9.87
N SER A 292 3.30 20.89 10.88
CA SER A 292 3.20 21.39 12.25
C SER A 292 3.68 22.83 12.37
N LEU A 293 4.84 23.17 11.79
CA LEU A 293 5.37 24.53 11.78
C LEU A 293 4.42 25.50 11.07
N SER A 294 3.88 25.13 9.91
CA SER A 294 2.92 25.99 9.20
C SER A 294 1.65 26.25 10.00
N THR A 295 1.19 25.27 10.76
CA THR A 295 0.01 25.40 11.63
C THR A 295 0.28 26.34 12.81
N VAL A 296 1.46 26.23 13.42
CA VAL A 296 1.90 27.11 14.54
C VAL A 296 2.05 28.54 14.02
N VAL A 297 2.76 28.75 12.91
CA VAL A 297 2.93 30.09 12.30
C VAL A 297 1.59 30.74 11.94
N ARG A 298 0.63 29.94 11.45
CA ARG A 298 -0.74 30.44 11.14
C ARG A 298 -1.52 30.81 12.40
N LYS A 299 -1.26 30.19 13.53
CA LYS A 299 -1.87 30.55 14.84
C LYS A 299 -1.25 31.82 15.45
N ILE A 300 0.06 32.03 15.20
CA ILE A 300 0.80 33.18 15.76
C ILE A 300 0.62 34.46 14.94
N ARG A 301 0.29 34.35 13.64
CA ARG A 301 -0.11 35.51 12.80
C ARG A 301 -1.64 35.66 12.84
N PRO A 302 -2.20 36.53 13.71
CA PRO A 302 -3.60 36.91 13.58
C PRO A 302 -3.78 37.58 12.20
N ARG A 303 -4.87 37.22 11.50
CA ARG A 303 -5.30 37.93 10.31
C ARG A 303 -5.52 39.41 10.69
N HIS A 304 -4.59 40.27 10.33
CA HIS A 304 -4.93 41.65 10.21
C HIS A 304 -5.94 41.76 9.06
N ALA A 305 -7.17 42.11 9.42
CA ALA A 305 -8.28 42.42 8.53
C ALA A 305 -7.92 43.59 7.66
#